data_c3d838c07fd8ba799710af46b32e0d2c
#
_entry.id   c3d838c07fd8ba799710af46b32e0d2c
#
_cell.length_a   1.000
_cell.length_b   1.000
_cell.length_c   1.000
_cell.angle_alpha   90.00
_cell.angle_beta   90.00
_cell.angle_gamma   90.00
#
_symmetry.space_group_name_H-M   'P 1'
#
loop_
_entity.id
_entity.type
_entity.pdbx_description
1 polymer ?
#
loop_
_entity_poly.entity_id
_entity_poly.type
_entity_poly.pdbx_seq_one_letter_code
_entity_poly.pdbx_strand_id
1 'polypeptide(L)' 'MKSSEIRELSTQELLEHIDNEKTSLVRMKLNHAISPLENPQKIKESRKTIARLMTEKRRREMIEKTK' A
#
# COMPACT_ATOMS: atom_id res chain seq x y z
N MET A 1 6.52 3.23 -3.88
CA MET A 1 6.73 2.32 -5.03
C MET A 1 6.23 2.96 -6.32
N LYS A 2 6.93 2.71 -7.39
CA LYS A 2 6.50 3.18 -8.71
C LYS A 2 5.45 2.23 -9.28
N SER A 3 4.55 2.75 -10.11
CA SER A 3 3.50 1.94 -10.72
C SER A 3 4.04 0.78 -11.54
N SER A 4 5.18 0.98 -12.23
CA SER A 4 5.81 -0.08 -13.00
C SER A 4 6.27 -1.24 -12.13
N GLU A 5 6.82 -0.94 -10.96
CA GLU A 5 7.26 -1.96 -10.00
C GLU A 5 6.06 -2.77 -9.48
N ILE A 6 4.97 -2.08 -9.19
CA ILE A 6 3.74 -2.71 -8.70
C ILE A 6 3.18 -3.68 -9.74
N ARG A 7 3.20 -3.31 -11.02
CA ARG A 7 2.70 -4.16 -12.09
C ARG A 7 3.51 -5.43 -12.31
N GLU A 8 4.78 -5.40 -11.94
CA GLU A 8 5.67 -6.56 -12.05
C GLU A 8 5.49 -7.58 -10.92
N LEU A 9 4.84 -7.21 -9.83
CA LEU A 9 4.61 -8.12 -8.71
C LEU A 9 3.62 -9.22 -9.08
N SER A 10 3.86 -10.43 -8.57
CA SER A 10 2.88 -11.51 -8.66
C SER A 10 1.67 -11.14 -7.77
N THR A 11 0.54 -11.78 -7.99
CA THR A 11 -0.67 -11.49 -7.19
C THR A 11 -0.41 -11.76 -5.71
N GLN A 12 0.28 -12.85 -5.40
CA GLN A 12 0.61 -13.18 -4.01
C GLN A 12 1.51 -12.13 -3.39
N GLU A 13 2.57 -11.71 -4.09
CA GLU A 13 3.45 -10.65 -3.62
C GLU A 13 2.70 -9.34 -3.42
N LEU A 14 1.78 -9.03 -4.34
CA LEU A 14 0.96 -7.83 -4.25
C LEU A 14 0.13 -7.82 -2.97
N LEU A 15 -0.52 -8.93 -2.64
CA LEU A 15 -1.31 -9.05 -1.42
C LEU A 15 -0.45 -8.93 -0.17
N GLU A 16 0.73 -9.52 -0.18
CA GLU A 16 1.68 -9.41 0.94
C GLU A 16 2.14 -7.98 1.15
N HIS A 17 2.43 -7.27 0.07
CA HIS A 17 2.80 -5.86 0.14
C HIS A 17 1.68 -5.00 0.71
N ILE A 18 0.44 -5.28 0.32
CA ILE A 18 -0.72 -4.55 0.84
C ILE A 18 -0.83 -4.74 2.35
N ASP A 19 -0.73 -5.97 2.83
CA ASP A 19 -0.80 -6.26 4.27
C ASP A 19 0.34 -5.60 5.03
N ASN A 20 1.55 -5.70 4.52
CA ASN A 20 2.73 -5.11 5.17
C ASN A 20 2.62 -3.59 5.24
N GLU A 21 2.15 -2.96 4.18
CA GLU A 21 2.01 -1.50 4.14
C GLU A 21 0.90 -1.03 5.07
N LYS A 22 -0.20 -1.76 5.17
CA LYS A 22 -1.29 -1.44 6.10
C LYS A 22 -0.83 -1.54 7.55
N THR A 23 -0.09 -2.59 7.87
CA THR A 23 0.46 -2.78 9.22
C THR A 23 1.44 -1.66 9.55
N SER A 24 2.30 -1.32 8.61
CA SER A 24 3.27 -0.24 8.76
C SER A 24 2.58 1.11 8.99
N LEU A 25 1.51 1.36 8.24
CA LEU A 25 0.74 2.61 8.39
C LEU A 25 0.10 2.72 9.78
N VAL A 26 -0.47 1.64 10.29
CA VAL A 26 -1.04 1.61 11.64
C VAL A 26 0.02 1.94 12.68
N ARG A 27 1.21 1.35 12.55
CA ARG A 27 2.33 1.63 13.46
C ARG A 27 2.76 3.09 13.39
N MET A 28 2.84 3.65 12.19
CA MET A 28 3.22 5.06 12.02
C MET A 28 2.20 5.98 12.67
N LYS A 29 0.91 5.68 12.53
CA LYS A 29 -0.15 6.47 13.14
C LYS A 29 -0.08 6.44 14.67
N LEU A 30 0.18 5.26 15.24
CA LEU A 30 0.34 5.12 16.68
C LEU A 30 1.55 5.88 17.18
N ASN A 31 2.69 5.75 16.50
CA ASN A 31 3.90 6.46 16.85
C ASN A 31 3.71 7.98 16.76
N HIS A 32 3.00 8.44 15.75
CA HIS A 32 2.72 9.87 15.57
C HIS A 32 1.82 10.40 16.69
N ALA A 33 0.86 9.61 17.16
CA ALA A 33 -0.01 9.99 18.26
C ALA A 33 0.77 10.11 19.58
N ILE A 34 1.78 9.26 19.77
CA ILE A 34 2.61 9.26 20.99
C ILE A 34 3.68 10.33 20.90
N SER A 35 4.29 10.52 19.72
CA SER A 35 5.36 11.47 19.48
C SER A 35 5.09 12.28 18.22
N PRO A 36 4.45 13.45 18.35
CA PRO A 36 4.09 14.27 17.19
C PRO A 36 5.29 14.89 16.46
N LEU A 37 6.50 14.56 16.85
CA LEU A 37 7.72 15.05 16.20
C LEU A 37 8.05 14.26 14.93
N GLU A 38 7.40 13.14 14.68
CA GLU A 38 7.62 12.38 13.45
C GLU A 38 7.02 13.09 12.24
N ASN A 39 7.71 12.91 11.11
CA ASN A 39 7.32 13.55 9.85
C ASN A 39 6.01 12.99 9.32
N PRO A 40 4.93 13.80 9.25
CA PRO A 40 3.64 13.32 8.75
C PRO A 40 3.64 12.96 7.26
N GLN A 41 4.66 13.35 6.52
CA GLN A 41 4.78 13.00 5.10
C GLN A 41 4.93 11.51 4.88
N LYS A 42 5.57 10.78 5.80
CA LYS A 42 5.70 9.34 5.70
C LYS A 42 4.34 8.65 5.72
N ILE A 43 3.43 9.13 6.55
CA ILE A 43 2.06 8.61 6.63
C ILE A 43 1.35 8.85 5.29
N LYS A 44 1.51 10.03 4.73
CA LYS A 44 0.93 10.42 3.46
C LYS A 44 1.45 9.54 2.31
N GLU A 45 2.76 9.32 2.28
CA GLU A 45 3.39 8.47 1.27
C GLU A 45 2.93 7.02 1.37
N SER A 46 2.80 6.50 2.59
CA SER A 46 2.29 5.14 2.81
C SER A 46 0.87 4.99 2.31
N ARG A 47 0.02 5.99 2.55
CA ARG A 47 -1.35 6.00 2.04
C ARG A 47 -1.37 5.94 0.52
N LYS A 48 -0.52 6.72 -0.14
CA LYS A 48 -0.41 6.71 -1.60
C LYS A 48 0.05 5.37 -2.13
N THR A 49 1.04 4.76 -1.47
CA THR A 49 1.54 3.44 -1.85
C THR A 49 0.43 2.39 -1.73
N ILE A 50 -0.31 2.40 -0.63
CA ILE A 50 -1.43 1.49 -0.41
C ILE A 50 -2.49 1.69 -1.49
N ALA A 51 -2.82 2.94 -1.82
CA ALA A 51 -3.80 3.26 -2.85
C ALA A 51 -3.39 2.69 -4.21
N ARG A 52 -2.11 2.82 -4.57
CA ARG A 52 -1.58 2.27 -5.82
C ARG A 52 -1.63 0.75 -5.84
N LEU A 53 -1.27 0.11 -4.74
CA LEU A 53 -1.32 -1.35 -4.61
C LEU A 53 -2.77 -1.85 -4.72
N MET A 54 -3.70 -1.18 -4.06
CA MET A 54 -5.12 -1.53 -4.12
C MET A 54 -5.70 -1.33 -5.51
N THR A 55 -5.27 -0.29 -6.21
CA THR A 55 -5.70 -0.02 -7.59
C THR A 55 -5.27 -1.17 -8.50
N GLU A 56 -4.03 -1.63 -8.37
CA GLU A 56 -3.53 -2.76 -9.16
C GLU A 56 -4.26 -4.06 -8.82
N LYS A 57 -4.52 -4.29 -7.55
CA LYS A 57 -5.30 -5.45 -7.11
C LYS A 57 -6.68 -5.46 -7.75
N ARG A 58 -7.37 -4.32 -7.71
CA ARG A 58 -8.69 -4.17 -8.31
C ARG A 58 -8.65 -4.38 -9.82
N ARG A 59 -7.63 -3.83 -10.48
CA ARG A 59 -7.46 -4.00 -11.92
C ARG A 59 -7.35 -5.49 -12.29
N ARG A 60 -6.56 -6.23 -11.54
CA ARG A 60 -6.39 -7.68 -11.77
C ARG A 60 -7.67 -8.46 -11.54
N GLU A 61 -8.41 -8.12 -10.49
CA GLU A 61 -9.69 -8.74 -10.18
C GLU A 61 -10.70 -8.50 -11.31
N MET A 62 -10.74 -7.30 -11.86
CA MET A 62 -11.63 -6.97 -12.97
C MET A 62 -11.28 -7.74 -14.23
N ILE A 63 -10.02 -7.89 -14.54
CA ILE A 63 -9.55 -8.66 -15.69
C ILE A 63 -9.94 -10.13 -15.54
N GLU A 64 -9.79 -10.70 -14.36
CA GLU A 64 -10.17 -12.08 -14.09
C GLU A 64 -11.68 -12.31 -14.25
N LYS A 65 -12.48 -11.34 -13.82
CA LYS A 65 -13.94 -11.43 -13.93
C LYS A 65 -14.44 -11.35 -15.37
N THR A 66 -13.69 -10.71 -16.25
CA THR A 66 -14.11 -10.56 -17.65
C THR A 66 -13.66 -11.71 -18.55
N LYS A 67 -12.88 -12.63 -18.02
CA LYS A 67 -12.52 -13.86 -18.72
C LYS A 67 -13.64 -14.90 -18.53
#